data_d0e3357c4ee89c7ce07e22558299e04f
#
_entry.id   d0e3357c4ee89c7ce07e22558299e04f
#
_cell.length_a   1.000
_cell.length_b   1.000
_cell.length_c   1.000
_cell.angle_alpha   90.00
_cell.angle_beta   90.00
_cell.angle_gamma   90.00
#
_symmetry.space_group_name_H-M   'P 1'
#
loop_
_entity.id
_entity.type
_entity.pdbx_description
1 polymer ?
#
loop_
_entity_poly.entity_id
_entity_poly.type
_entity_poly.pdbx_seq_one_letter_code
_entity_poly.pdbx_strand_id
1 'polypeptide(L)'
;FGPGGEIEQLTGITTPSFDGLFGSSVVMALYTYPFVMLTVRASLLSLDASLVYAARTLGMSLLGSLWSVVLPRITNGIAAGALLAAMYALSDFGTPAILGLDTFTRMIYVEYNSFGLSQAAMLSLQLLVIVGLILFLESRVKGTHERPGKSLTLWPGKLRTSAMLLASLPVIALSILLPLAVFCIWLWREG
;
A
#
# COMPACT_ATOMS: atom_id res chain seq x y z
N PHE A 1 -14.01 15.25 -4.60
CA PHE A 1 -14.23 14.12 -5.49
C PHE A 1 -15.58 13.50 -5.12
N GLY A 2 -16.59 13.50 -6.02
CA GLY A 2 -17.92 12.96 -5.79
C GLY A 2 -18.97 13.74 -6.60
N PRO A 3 -20.23 13.26 -6.65
CA PRO A 3 -21.31 13.97 -7.33
C PRO A 3 -21.48 15.38 -6.76
N GLY A 4 -21.37 16.41 -7.61
CA GLY A 4 -21.38 17.82 -7.21
C GLY A 4 -20.02 18.39 -6.78
N GLY A 5 -18.94 17.64 -6.93
CA GLY A 5 -17.57 18.11 -6.63
C GLY A 5 -17.06 19.18 -7.63
N GLU A 6 -16.00 19.88 -7.24
CA GLU A 6 -15.43 20.99 -8.06
C GLU A 6 -15.01 20.53 -9.47
N ILE A 7 -14.56 19.27 -9.62
CA ILE A 7 -14.19 18.72 -10.93
C ILE A 7 -15.42 18.59 -11.84
N GLU A 8 -16.57 18.19 -11.31
CA GLU A 8 -17.82 18.10 -12.06
C GLU A 8 -18.30 19.49 -12.47
N GLN A 9 -18.17 20.47 -11.58
CA GLN A 9 -18.55 21.87 -11.88
C GLN A 9 -17.66 22.49 -12.95
N LEU A 10 -16.37 22.12 -13.01
CA LEU A 10 -15.40 22.68 -13.96
C LEU A 10 -15.39 21.94 -15.31
N THR A 11 -15.63 20.63 -15.31
CA THR A 11 -15.48 19.79 -16.52
C THR A 11 -16.80 19.31 -17.09
N GLY A 12 -17.91 19.40 -16.34
CA GLY A 12 -19.22 18.86 -16.73
C GLY A 12 -19.28 17.34 -16.81
N ILE A 13 -18.23 16.64 -16.37
CA ILE A 13 -18.15 15.17 -16.40
C ILE A 13 -18.61 14.64 -15.04
N THR A 14 -19.68 13.84 -15.04
CA THR A 14 -20.14 13.14 -13.83
C THR A 14 -19.06 12.19 -13.33
N THR A 15 -18.44 12.53 -12.20
CA THR A 15 -17.43 11.66 -11.56
C THR A 15 -18.15 10.59 -10.74
N PRO A 16 -17.77 9.30 -10.87
CA PRO A 16 -18.31 8.26 -9.99
C PRO A 16 -17.97 8.59 -8.54
N SER A 17 -18.89 8.31 -7.62
CA SER A 17 -18.64 8.49 -6.18
C SER A 17 -17.50 7.56 -5.74
N PHE A 18 -16.40 8.15 -5.34
CA PHE A 18 -15.24 7.44 -4.76
C PHE A 18 -15.35 7.36 -3.22
N ASP A 19 -16.58 7.21 -2.71
CA ASP A 19 -16.86 7.22 -1.28
C ASP A 19 -16.90 5.81 -0.70
N GLY A 20 -16.84 5.72 0.63
CA GLY A 20 -17.01 4.48 1.38
C GLY A 20 -15.83 3.50 1.28
N LEU A 21 -16.15 2.21 1.34
CA LEU A 21 -15.14 1.15 1.42
C LEU A 21 -14.26 1.05 0.17
N PHE A 22 -14.84 1.19 -1.01
CA PHE A 22 -14.09 1.07 -2.26
C PHE A 22 -13.08 2.21 -2.43
N GLY A 23 -13.54 3.47 -2.30
CA GLY A 23 -12.67 4.64 -2.41
C GLY A 23 -11.56 4.62 -1.37
N SER A 24 -11.90 4.35 -0.10
CA SER A 24 -10.92 4.25 0.98
C SER A 24 -9.90 3.15 0.74
N SER A 25 -10.33 1.97 0.27
CA SER A 25 -9.42 0.85 -0.01
C SER A 25 -8.44 1.16 -1.14
N VAL A 26 -8.92 1.79 -2.23
CA VAL A 26 -8.06 2.19 -3.36
C VAL A 26 -7.03 3.23 -2.91
N VAL A 27 -7.47 4.28 -2.22
CA VAL A 27 -6.57 5.34 -1.73
C VAL A 27 -5.56 4.76 -0.75
N MET A 28 -6.01 3.95 0.23
CA MET A 28 -5.12 3.29 1.19
C MET A 28 -4.11 2.37 0.50
N ALA A 29 -4.52 1.58 -0.49
CA ALA A 29 -3.62 0.72 -1.24
C ALA A 29 -2.55 1.52 -1.99
N LEU A 30 -2.92 2.68 -2.56
CA LEU A 30 -2.00 3.54 -3.31
C LEU A 30 -0.90 4.16 -2.44
N TYR A 31 -1.14 4.47 -1.19
CA TYR A 31 -0.08 5.03 -0.34
C TYR A 31 0.58 3.99 0.58
N THR A 32 -0.02 2.82 0.79
CA THR A 32 0.59 1.75 1.59
C THR A 32 1.42 0.75 0.76
N TYR A 33 1.28 0.74 -0.59
CA TYR A 33 2.05 -0.18 -1.43
C TYR A 33 3.57 -0.13 -1.20
N PRO A 34 4.21 1.01 -0.83
CA PRO A 34 5.65 1.04 -0.60
C PRO A 34 6.10 0.11 0.53
N PHE A 35 5.26 -0.14 1.54
CA PHE A 35 5.59 -1.08 2.62
C PHE A 35 5.79 -2.50 2.08
N VAL A 36 4.87 -2.97 1.22
CA VAL A 36 4.99 -4.28 0.58
C VAL A 36 6.14 -4.29 -0.42
N MET A 37 6.29 -3.23 -1.22
CA MET A 37 7.37 -3.13 -2.21
C MET A 37 8.76 -3.19 -1.56
N LEU A 38 8.98 -2.49 -0.46
CA LEU A 38 10.27 -2.46 0.22
C LEU A 38 10.63 -3.80 0.86
N THR A 39 9.66 -4.46 1.51
CA THR A 39 9.89 -5.78 2.14
C THR A 39 10.10 -6.87 1.10
N VAL A 40 9.35 -6.85 -0.01
CA VAL A 40 9.55 -7.76 -1.14
C VAL A 40 10.91 -7.52 -1.81
N ARG A 41 11.29 -6.25 -2.02
CA ARG A 41 12.62 -5.91 -2.54
C ARG A 41 13.74 -6.42 -1.63
N ALA A 42 13.62 -6.24 -0.32
CA ALA A 42 14.60 -6.75 0.64
C ALA A 42 14.72 -8.27 0.56
N SER A 43 13.59 -9.00 0.46
CA SER A 43 13.56 -10.45 0.29
C SER A 43 14.17 -10.91 -1.02
N LEU A 44 13.93 -10.18 -2.12
CA LEU A 44 14.54 -10.47 -3.42
C LEU A 44 16.07 -10.24 -3.41
N LEU A 45 16.54 -9.22 -2.71
CA LEU A 45 17.98 -8.94 -2.60
C LEU A 45 18.72 -9.97 -1.73
N SER A 46 18.03 -10.63 -0.80
CA SER A 46 18.58 -11.71 0.02
C SER A 46 18.57 -13.08 -0.67
N LEU A 47 17.81 -13.20 -1.78
CA LEU A 47 17.67 -14.45 -2.51
C LEU A 47 18.93 -14.77 -3.33
N ASP A 48 19.44 -16.02 -3.22
CA ASP A 48 20.57 -16.47 -4.01
C ASP A 48 20.17 -16.69 -5.48
N ALA A 49 20.80 -15.92 -6.37
CA ALA A 49 20.59 -16.01 -7.80
C ALA A 49 20.93 -17.37 -8.40
N SER A 50 21.81 -18.14 -7.75
CA SER A 50 22.22 -19.49 -8.20
C SER A 50 21.04 -20.43 -8.34
N LEU A 51 20.03 -20.29 -7.48
CA LEU A 51 18.83 -21.11 -7.50
C LEU A 51 17.98 -20.91 -8.77
N VAL A 52 17.89 -19.65 -9.23
CA VAL A 52 17.17 -19.32 -10.45
C VAL A 52 17.96 -19.81 -11.68
N TYR A 53 19.30 -19.66 -11.65
CA TYR A 53 20.14 -20.19 -12.72
C TYR A 53 20.10 -21.71 -12.78
N ALA A 54 20.14 -22.41 -11.65
CA ALA A 54 20.00 -23.88 -11.60
C ALA A 54 18.65 -24.35 -12.16
N ALA A 55 17.56 -23.69 -11.80
CA ALA A 55 16.24 -24.00 -12.36
C ALA A 55 16.20 -23.79 -13.88
N ARG A 56 16.86 -22.78 -14.39
CA ARG A 56 16.92 -22.50 -15.83
C ARG A 56 17.81 -23.50 -16.59
N THR A 57 18.92 -23.95 -16.00
CA THR A 57 19.75 -25.01 -16.61
C THR A 57 19.02 -26.36 -16.68
N LEU A 58 18.05 -26.59 -15.79
CA LEU A 58 17.13 -27.72 -15.83
C LEU A 58 15.98 -27.56 -16.84
N GLY A 59 16.02 -26.51 -17.70
CA GLY A 59 15.04 -26.30 -18.75
C GLY A 59 13.78 -25.51 -18.33
N MET A 60 13.72 -24.99 -17.09
CA MET A 60 12.58 -24.18 -16.67
C MET A 60 12.55 -22.83 -17.39
N SER A 61 11.35 -22.40 -17.81
CA SER A 61 11.15 -21.05 -18.32
C SER A 61 11.39 -20.00 -17.23
N LEU A 62 11.66 -18.74 -17.62
CA LEU A 62 11.88 -17.65 -16.67
C LEU A 62 10.65 -17.43 -15.76
N LEU A 63 9.45 -17.47 -16.34
CA LEU A 63 8.20 -17.40 -15.58
C LEU A 63 8.01 -18.59 -14.65
N GLY A 64 8.32 -19.81 -15.13
CA GLY A 64 8.26 -21.01 -14.29
C GLY A 64 9.20 -20.92 -13.09
N SER A 65 10.43 -20.46 -13.28
CA SER A 65 11.38 -20.28 -12.17
C SER A 65 10.97 -19.17 -11.20
N LEU A 66 10.32 -18.09 -11.69
CA LEU A 66 9.77 -17.06 -10.80
C LEU A 66 8.65 -17.62 -9.91
N TRP A 67 7.71 -18.38 -10.47
CA TRP A 67 6.58 -18.91 -9.72
C TRP A 67 6.97 -20.05 -8.76
N SER A 68 7.86 -20.95 -9.19
CA SER A 68 8.19 -22.16 -8.41
C SER A 68 9.38 -21.98 -7.46
N VAL A 69 10.30 -21.07 -7.75
CA VAL A 69 11.52 -20.87 -6.93
C VAL A 69 11.49 -19.54 -6.18
N VAL A 70 11.20 -18.44 -6.87
CA VAL A 70 11.29 -17.09 -6.27
C VAL A 70 10.09 -16.80 -5.38
N LEU A 71 8.88 -16.97 -5.91
CA LEU A 71 7.66 -16.59 -5.18
C LEU A 71 7.52 -17.28 -3.81
N PRO A 72 7.74 -18.60 -3.66
CA PRO A 72 7.65 -19.23 -2.34
C PRO A 72 8.66 -18.70 -1.33
N ARG A 73 9.81 -18.20 -1.79
CA ARG A 73 10.86 -17.67 -0.91
C ARG A 73 10.63 -16.23 -0.46
N ILE A 74 9.92 -15.45 -1.26
CA ILE A 74 9.58 -14.06 -0.92
C ILE A 74 8.23 -13.91 -0.22
N THR A 75 7.47 -15.00 -0.02
CA THR A 75 6.15 -14.96 0.66
C THR A 75 6.22 -14.33 2.04
N ASN A 76 7.29 -14.60 2.80
CA ASN A 76 7.50 -13.98 4.11
C ASN A 76 7.67 -12.45 4.00
N GLY A 77 8.38 -11.98 2.97
CA GLY A 77 8.50 -10.54 2.69
C GLY A 77 7.17 -9.91 2.28
N ILE A 78 6.38 -10.61 1.48
CA ILE A 78 5.04 -10.16 1.08
C ILE A 78 4.14 -10.09 2.32
N ALA A 79 4.13 -11.14 3.15
CA ALA A 79 3.34 -11.20 4.36
C ALA A 79 3.72 -10.11 5.37
N ALA A 80 5.02 -9.89 5.61
CA ALA A 80 5.50 -8.83 6.47
C ALA A 80 5.07 -7.44 5.98
N GLY A 81 5.22 -7.18 4.68
CA GLY A 81 4.78 -5.92 4.09
C GLY A 81 3.27 -5.72 4.15
N ALA A 82 2.50 -6.78 3.92
CA ALA A 82 1.04 -6.75 4.02
C ALA A 82 0.58 -6.47 5.46
N LEU A 83 1.24 -7.06 6.46
CA LEU A 83 0.95 -6.80 7.87
C LEU A 83 1.28 -5.35 8.27
N LEU A 84 2.41 -4.81 7.80
CA LEU A 84 2.76 -3.40 8.01
C LEU A 84 1.72 -2.47 7.36
N ALA A 85 1.29 -2.78 6.12
CA ALA A 85 0.26 -2.01 5.44
C ALA A 85 -1.08 -2.09 6.18
N ALA A 86 -1.46 -3.26 6.71
CA ALA A 86 -2.66 -3.44 7.50
C ALA A 86 -2.61 -2.67 8.82
N MET A 87 -1.48 -2.68 9.53
CA MET A 87 -1.31 -1.87 10.75
C MET A 87 -1.44 -0.38 10.46
N TYR A 88 -0.84 0.08 9.36
CA TYR A 88 -0.96 1.48 8.94
C TYR A 88 -2.42 1.84 8.63
N ALA A 89 -3.11 1.01 7.84
CA ALA A 89 -4.52 1.22 7.49
C ALA A 89 -5.45 1.23 8.71
N LEU A 90 -5.18 0.40 9.73
CA LEU A 90 -5.95 0.39 10.98
C LEU A 90 -5.72 1.65 11.83
N SER A 91 -4.55 2.27 11.73
CA SER A 91 -4.24 3.50 12.47
C SER A 91 -4.67 4.77 11.73
N ASP A 92 -4.99 4.67 10.44
CA ASP A 92 -5.40 5.84 9.65
C ASP A 92 -6.81 6.30 10.04
N PHE A 93 -6.91 7.57 10.35
CA PHE A 93 -8.16 8.26 10.62
C PHE A 93 -8.58 9.14 9.43
N GLY A 94 -7.61 9.78 8.77
CA GLY A 94 -7.85 10.84 7.80
C GLY A 94 -8.58 10.39 6.55
N THR A 95 -8.06 9.35 5.91
CA THR A 95 -8.64 8.82 4.66
C THR A 95 -10.09 8.33 4.87
N PRO A 96 -10.38 7.50 5.89
CA PRO A 96 -11.75 7.09 6.17
C PRO A 96 -12.67 8.25 6.53
N ALA A 97 -12.19 9.24 7.28
CA ALA A 97 -13.02 10.38 7.67
C ALA A 97 -13.45 11.22 6.46
N ILE A 98 -12.53 11.45 5.50
CA ILE A 98 -12.83 12.22 4.28
C ILE A 98 -13.74 11.44 3.33
N LEU A 99 -13.55 10.13 3.21
CA LEU A 99 -14.29 9.27 2.28
C LEU A 99 -15.57 8.65 2.88
N GLY A 100 -15.94 9.06 4.08
CA GLY A 100 -17.20 8.61 4.71
C GLY A 100 -17.21 7.15 5.12
N LEU A 101 -16.05 6.54 5.37
CA LEU A 101 -15.95 5.16 5.85
C LEU A 101 -15.85 5.11 7.38
N ASP A 102 -16.72 4.32 8.00
CA ASP A 102 -16.69 4.08 9.44
C ASP A 102 -15.64 3.01 9.77
N THR A 103 -14.46 3.47 10.21
CA THR A 103 -13.40 2.62 10.77
C THR A 103 -13.39 2.69 12.29
N PHE A 104 -12.69 1.76 12.94
CA PHE A 104 -12.53 1.78 14.41
C PHE A 104 -11.99 3.12 14.92
N THR A 105 -10.95 3.64 14.27
CA THR A 105 -10.32 4.93 14.63
C THR A 105 -11.30 6.09 14.51
N ARG A 106 -12.10 6.13 13.44
CA ARG A 106 -13.13 7.16 13.25
C ARG A 106 -14.26 7.02 14.26
N MET A 107 -14.76 5.82 14.49
CA MET A 107 -15.83 5.58 15.47
C MET A 107 -15.39 5.91 16.91
N ILE A 108 -14.17 5.53 17.30
CA ILE A 108 -13.60 5.91 18.59
C ILE A 108 -13.58 7.43 18.75
N TYR A 109 -13.16 8.16 17.73
CA TYR A 109 -13.12 9.61 17.74
C TYR A 109 -14.51 10.23 17.88
N VAL A 110 -15.49 9.74 17.11
CA VAL A 110 -16.88 10.22 17.15
C VAL A 110 -17.51 9.97 18.52
N GLU A 111 -17.38 8.74 19.05
CA GLU A 111 -17.91 8.39 20.38
C GLU A 111 -17.25 9.18 21.50
N TYR A 112 -15.94 9.39 21.44
CA TYR A 112 -15.21 10.19 22.40
C TYR A 112 -15.71 11.64 22.43
N ASN A 113 -15.92 12.27 21.28
CA ASN A 113 -16.43 13.63 21.17
C ASN A 113 -17.92 13.76 21.53
N SER A 114 -18.68 12.67 21.44
CA SER A 114 -20.10 12.62 21.83
C SER A 114 -20.32 12.29 23.32
N PHE A 115 -19.25 12.32 24.13
CA PHE A 115 -19.24 11.92 25.53
C PHE A 115 -19.59 10.44 25.78
N GLY A 116 -19.55 9.61 24.76
CA GLY A 116 -19.73 8.16 24.84
C GLY A 116 -18.45 7.43 25.30
N LEU A 117 -17.88 7.84 26.43
CA LEU A 117 -16.58 7.33 26.92
C LEU A 117 -16.56 5.80 27.08
N SER A 118 -17.68 5.20 27.48
CA SER A 118 -17.80 3.75 27.62
C SER A 118 -17.72 3.03 26.27
N GLN A 119 -18.43 3.53 25.26
CA GLN A 119 -18.39 2.99 23.90
C GLN A 119 -17.03 3.19 23.26
N ALA A 120 -16.44 4.39 23.39
CA ALA A 120 -15.10 4.67 22.89
C ALA A 120 -14.05 3.74 23.52
N ALA A 121 -14.15 3.46 24.82
CA ALA A 121 -13.27 2.53 25.52
C ALA A 121 -13.42 1.09 25.01
N MET A 122 -14.66 0.61 24.78
CA MET A 122 -14.90 -0.71 24.21
C MET A 122 -14.34 -0.87 22.80
N LEU A 123 -14.55 0.12 21.92
CA LEU A 123 -14.00 0.13 20.57
C LEU A 123 -12.46 0.16 20.58
N SER A 124 -11.88 0.94 21.49
CA SER A 124 -10.41 0.99 21.66
C SER A 124 -9.84 -0.34 22.12
N LEU A 125 -10.52 -1.06 23.01
CA LEU A 125 -10.11 -2.39 23.45
C LEU A 125 -10.19 -3.40 22.30
N GLN A 126 -11.24 -3.36 21.49
CA GLN A 126 -11.35 -4.23 20.30
C GLN A 126 -10.23 -3.95 19.31
N LEU A 127 -9.94 -2.67 19.03
CA LEU A 127 -8.83 -2.29 18.17
C LEU A 127 -7.48 -2.78 18.72
N LEU A 128 -7.27 -2.67 20.04
CA LEU A 128 -6.06 -3.18 20.69
C LEU A 128 -5.89 -4.69 20.49
N VAL A 129 -6.97 -5.47 20.60
CA VAL A 129 -6.96 -6.92 20.37
C VAL A 129 -6.61 -7.22 18.90
N ILE A 130 -7.20 -6.51 17.94
CA ILE A 130 -6.92 -6.69 16.52
C ILE A 130 -5.44 -6.37 16.21
N VAL A 131 -4.94 -5.24 16.70
CA VAL A 131 -3.53 -4.84 16.52
C VAL A 131 -2.60 -5.85 17.19
N GLY A 132 -2.93 -6.31 18.40
CA GLY A 132 -2.19 -7.35 19.11
C GLY A 132 -2.12 -8.66 18.32
N LEU A 133 -3.22 -9.07 17.68
CA LEU A 133 -3.27 -10.24 16.81
C LEU A 133 -2.38 -10.07 15.58
N ILE A 134 -2.42 -8.89 14.95
CA ILE A 134 -1.55 -8.58 13.79
C ILE A 134 -0.08 -8.64 14.19
N LEU A 135 0.31 -8.05 15.31
CA LEU A 135 1.68 -8.11 15.83
C LEU A 135 2.12 -9.54 16.15
N PHE A 136 1.21 -10.34 16.71
CA PHE A 136 1.47 -11.75 16.94
C PHE A 136 1.68 -12.51 15.63
N LEU A 137 0.86 -12.29 14.62
CA LEU A 137 1.04 -12.86 13.28
C LEU A 137 2.36 -12.40 12.65
N GLU A 138 2.70 -11.11 12.76
CA GLU A 138 3.98 -10.58 12.28
C GLU A 138 5.17 -11.29 12.93
N SER A 139 5.10 -11.55 14.24
CA SER A 139 6.16 -12.26 14.95
C SER A 139 6.38 -13.70 14.44
N ARG A 140 5.32 -14.33 13.90
CA ARG A 140 5.39 -15.66 13.30
C ARG A 140 5.92 -15.65 11.86
N VAL A 141 5.74 -14.55 11.14
CA VAL A 141 6.23 -14.36 9.75
C VAL A 141 7.72 -14.02 9.72
N LYS A 142 8.30 -13.51 10.78
CA LYS A 142 9.76 -13.27 10.91
C LYS A 142 10.52 -14.59 10.85
N GLY A 143 10.59 -15.15 9.63
CA GLY A 143 11.34 -16.35 9.30
C GLY A 143 12.72 -16.02 8.77
N THR A 144 13.62 -16.93 9.09
CA THR A 144 14.91 -17.21 8.49
C THR A 144 15.58 -16.06 7.75
N HIS A 145 16.54 -15.45 8.41
CA HIS A 145 17.60 -14.70 7.75
C HIS A 145 18.35 -15.69 6.82
N GLU A 146 17.92 -15.77 5.56
CA GLU A 146 18.75 -16.39 4.56
C GLU A 146 20.02 -15.55 4.45
N ARG A 147 21.17 -16.20 4.52
CA ARG A 147 22.47 -15.53 4.34
C ARG A 147 22.46 -14.87 2.96
N PRO A 148 22.88 -13.61 2.85
CA PRO A 148 22.89 -12.92 1.56
C PRO A 148 23.78 -13.68 0.58
N GLY A 149 23.16 -14.34 -0.38
CA GLY A 149 23.83 -14.89 -1.56
C GLY A 149 24.11 -13.79 -2.58
N LYS A 150 24.61 -14.17 -3.77
CA LYS A 150 24.71 -13.22 -4.88
C LYS A 150 23.31 -12.75 -5.27
N SER A 151 23.03 -11.47 -5.05
CA SER A 151 21.73 -10.87 -5.37
C SER A 151 21.38 -11.04 -6.85
N LEU A 152 20.11 -11.34 -7.12
CA LEU A 152 19.54 -11.39 -8.47
C LEU A 152 19.55 -9.98 -9.09
N THR A 153 20.59 -9.66 -9.85
CA THR A 153 20.58 -8.46 -10.67
C THR A 153 20.08 -8.84 -12.08
N LEU A 154 18.77 -8.74 -12.27
CA LEU A 154 18.21 -8.76 -13.61
C LEU A 154 18.44 -7.37 -14.21
N TRP A 155 19.41 -7.25 -15.13
CA TRP A 155 19.64 -6.01 -15.86
C TRP A 155 18.56 -5.90 -16.96
N PRO A 156 17.55 -5.08 -16.82
CA PRO A 156 16.62 -4.82 -17.91
C PRO A 156 17.40 -4.04 -18.98
N GLY A 157 17.37 -4.50 -20.23
CA GLY A 157 18.01 -3.79 -21.35
C GLY A 157 17.53 -2.33 -21.40
N LYS A 158 18.33 -1.43 -21.95
CA LYS A 158 18.09 0.04 -21.97
C LYS A 158 16.66 0.42 -22.37
N LEU A 159 16.05 -0.32 -23.31
CA LEU A 159 14.67 -0.10 -23.76
C LEU A 159 13.61 -0.40 -22.67
N ARG A 160 13.82 -1.42 -21.84
CA ARG A 160 12.91 -1.76 -20.75
C ARG A 160 13.04 -0.78 -19.59
N THR A 161 14.25 -0.31 -19.31
CA THR A 161 14.49 0.71 -18.28
C THR A 161 13.86 2.03 -18.67
N SER A 162 13.98 2.47 -19.94
CA SER A 162 13.31 3.69 -20.39
C SER A 162 11.79 3.58 -20.40
N ALA A 163 11.24 2.42 -20.75
CA ALA A 163 9.80 2.18 -20.68
C ALA A 163 9.27 2.20 -19.23
N MET A 164 10.02 1.63 -18.28
CA MET A 164 9.66 1.68 -16.86
C MET A 164 9.73 3.11 -16.30
N LEU A 165 10.75 3.88 -16.66
CA LEU A 165 10.87 5.29 -16.29
C LEU A 165 9.73 6.13 -16.89
N LEU A 166 9.41 5.94 -18.16
CA LEU A 166 8.30 6.61 -18.82
C LEU A 166 6.94 6.26 -18.18
N ALA A 167 6.75 5.00 -17.78
CA ALA A 167 5.53 4.58 -17.08
C ALA A 167 5.40 5.14 -15.64
N SER A 168 6.54 5.41 -14.97
CA SER A 168 6.52 6.01 -13.62
C SER A 168 6.33 7.52 -13.62
N LEU A 169 6.72 8.21 -14.71
CA LEU A 169 6.60 9.68 -14.81
C LEU A 169 5.18 10.21 -14.60
N PRO A 170 4.11 9.68 -15.24
CA PRO A 170 2.76 10.18 -15.03
C PRO A 170 2.28 9.98 -13.59
N VAL A 171 2.68 8.89 -12.92
CA VAL A 171 2.32 8.62 -11.53
C VAL A 171 2.99 9.63 -10.61
N ILE A 172 4.27 9.91 -10.81
CA ILE A 172 5.04 10.90 -10.04
C ILE A 172 4.49 12.30 -10.30
N ALA A 173 4.25 12.64 -11.57
CA ALA A 173 3.70 13.94 -11.94
C ALA A 173 2.31 14.17 -11.31
N LEU A 174 1.42 13.18 -11.38
CA LEU A 174 0.09 13.27 -10.79
C LEU A 174 0.17 13.39 -9.26
N SER A 175 1.05 12.64 -8.62
CA SER A 175 1.24 12.64 -7.17
C SER A 175 1.73 14.00 -6.63
N ILE A 176 2.52 14.75 -7.42
CA ILE A 176 3.06 16.04 -7.00
C ILE A 176 2.19 17.19 -7.50
N LEU A 177 1.81 17.17 -8.79
CA LEU A 177 1.11 18.28 -9.41
C LEU A 177 -0.33 18.42 -8.92
N LEU A 178 -1.01 17.31 -8.63
CA LEU A 178 -2.41 17.35 -8.20
C LEU A 178 -2.57 18.04 -6.83
N PRO A 179 -1.83 17.69 -5.77
CA PRO A 179 -1.90 18.42 -4.50
C PRO A 179 -1.49 19.88 -4.63
N LEU A 180 -0.44 20.18 -5.42
CA LEU A 180 -0.01 21.55 -5.66
C LEU A 180 -1.06 22.37 -6.39
N ALA A 181 -1.70 21.82 -7.42
CA ALA A 181 -2.75 22.48 -8.16
C ALA A 181 -3.96 22.79 -7.27
N VAL A 182 -4.40 21.80 -6.46
CA VAL A 182 -5.48 22.01 -5.49
C VAL A 182 -5.12 23.11 -4.48
N PHE A 183 -3.89 23.10 -3.98
CA PHE A 183 -3.41 24.11 -3.03
C PHE A 183 -3.38 25.51 -3.66
N CYS A 184 -2.91 25.63 -4.92
CA CYS A 184 -2.90 26.90 -5.65
C CYS A 184 -4.31 27.43 -5.93
N ILE A 185 -5.25 26.53 -6.30
CA ILE A 185 -6.65 26.91 -6.53
C ILE A 185 -7.28 27.42 -5.23
N TRP A 186 -7.02 26.77 -4.11
CA TRP A 186 -7.53 27.21 -2.80
C TRP A 186 -6.95 28.56 -2.38
N LEU A 187 -5.63 28.76 -2.55
CA LEU A 187 -4.99 30.05 -2.25
C LEU A 187 -5.54 31.18 -3.12
N TRP A 188 -5.89 30.92 -4.37
CA TRP A 188 -6.46 31.96 -5.24
C TRP A 188 -7.92 32.26 -4.92
N ARG A 189 -8.65 31.31 -4.34
CA ARG A 189 -10.07 31.47 -4.02
C ARG A 189 -10.30 32.15 -2.67
N GLU A 190 -9.37 32.04 -1.73
CA GLU A 190 -9.46 32.62 -0.38
C GLU A 190 -8.62 33.90 -0.21
N GLY A 191 -7.80 34.30 -1.16
CA GLY A 191 -7.03 35.53 -1.21
C GLY A 191 -7.70 36.56 -2.10
#